data_aa38c90b9946c114fcb8f01aa835e19a
#
_entry.id   aa38c90b9946c114fcb8f01aa835e19a
#
_cell.length_a   1.000
_cell.length_b   1.000
_cell.length_c   1.000
_cell.angle_alpha   90.00
_cell.angle_beta   90.00
_cell.angle_gamma   90.00
#
_symmetry.space_group_name_H-M   'P 1'
#
loop_
_entity.id
_entity.type
_entity.pdbx_description
1 polymer ?
#
loop_
_entity_poly.entity_id
_entity_poly.type
_entity_poly.pdbx_seq_one_letter_code
_entity_poly.pdbx_strand_id
1 'polypeptide(L)'
;MLNTAHALSLEPLYRRRVFQSTRKVDCHAQVANELSEHDLFWKGDNVDTVLFKAAIQQLQIFMLKYGAEVIVRPRLFNGFALVHMTLSGNAEIESDGQKVCIPQGKTALIAPKRNLRLWWQAGSEQLILKVPLALFEELSTVGQPGAVDVPSLFLLPQQAAPHWDLLIQSLLRVLALPGQGAGQGEWIRHFERSAAQFLLSQLTSTMPSAPACSDAQRAAGQAADSLVGAGKLQRMDMLERYIRSRLCAPLALADLAGAAGVSERALNALCHQQYGVAPMDLLRNIRLDAVRERLLTQPGANVTDTAFEFGFGHLGRFSAYYRERFGELPSQTRGVAR
;
A
#
# COMPACT_ATOMS: atom_id res chain seq x y z
N MET A 1 -0.05 31.26 -16.08
CA MET A 1 -0.53 30.69 -14.82
C MET A 1 0.64 29.89 -14.22
N LEU A 2 1.24 30.45 -13.17
CA LEU A 2 2.48 29.96 -12.58
C LEU A 2 2.18 28.69 -11.76
N ASN A 3 2.59 27.56 -12.29
CA ASN A 3 2.57 26.27 -11.58
C ASN A 3 3.88 26.15 -10.79
N THR A 4 4.02 26.92 -9.72
CA THR A 4 5.11 26.77 -8.77
C THR A 4 4.75 25.66 -7.79
N ALA A 5 4.94 24.40 -8.20
CA ALA A 5 5.11 23.33 -7.25
C ALA A 5 6.34 23.70 -6.40
N HIS A 6 6.14 24.09 -5.15
CA HIS A 6 7.23 24.31 -4.22
C HIS A 6 7.95 22.99 -4.04
N ALA A 7 9.12 22.86 -4.67
CA ALA A 7 9.96 21.69 -4.49
C ALA A 7 10.36 21.64 -3.00
N LEU A 8 10.04 20.54 -2.30
CA LEU A 8 10.42 20.31 -0.92
C LEU A 8 11.95 20.34 -0.81
N SER A 9 12.48 21.12 0.13
CA SER A 9 13.90 21.10 0.44
C SER A 9 14.21 19.93 1.37
N LEU A 10 14.78 18.87 0.80
CA LEU A 10 15.12 17.63 1.52
C LEU A 10 16.53 17.65 2.08
N GLU A 11 17.30 18.74 1.93
CA GLU A 11 18.69 18.85 2.38
C GLU A 11 18.90 18.41 3.85
N PRO A 12 18.04 18.80 4.81
CA PRO A 12 18.22 18.35 6.20
C PRO A 12 18.11 16.84 6.39
N LEU A 13 17.32 16.18 5.55
CA LEU A 13 17.13 14.73 5.55
C LEU A 13 18.30 14.02 4.85
N TYR A 14 18.79 14.55 3.74
CA TYR A 14 19.91 13.98 2.99
C TYR A 14 21.24 13.96 3.77
N ARG A 15 21.39 14.76 4.79
CA ARG A 15 22.53 14.70 5.70
C ARG A 15 22.48 13.50 6.66
N ARG A 16 21.38 12.75 6.69
CA ARG A 16 21.07 11.67 7.64
C ARG A 16 20.92 10.31 6.93
N ARG A 17 21.92 9.98 6.09
CA ARG A 17 21.90 8.70 5.36
C ARG A 17 22.12 7.54 6.33
N VAL A 18 21.21 6.58 6.31
CA VAL A 18 21.28 5.34 7.09
C VAL A 18 22.15 4.33 6.36
N PHE A 19 21.87 4.10 5.06
CA PHE A 19 22.67 3.21 4.23
C PHE A 19 22.52 3.54 2.75
N GLN A 20 23.45 2.97 1.97
CA GLN A 20 23.37 2.88 0.51
C GLN A 20 24.01 1.55 0.11
N SER A 21 23.34 0.80 -0.77
CA SER A 21 23.83 -0.48 -1.28
C SER A 21 23.27 -0.80 -2.65
N THR A 22 24.07 -1.55 -3.42
CA THR A 22 23.66 -2.15 -4.68
C THR A 22 23.38 -3.65 -4.54
N ARG A 23 23.52 -4.21 -3.33
CA ARG A 23 23.30 -5.62 -3.05
C ARG A 23 21.88 -5.84 -2.55
N LYS A 24 21.10 -6.64 -3.29
CA LYS A 24 19.67 -6.93 -3.00
C LYS A 24 19.42 -7.38 -1.55
N VAL A 25 20.30 -8.25 -1.02
CA VAL A 25 20.16 -8.80 0.34
C VAL A 25 20.34 -7.73 1.41
N ASP A 26 21.38 -6.88 1.27
CA ASP A 26 21.64 -5.82 2.23
C ASP A 26 20.52 -4.78 2.20
N CYS A 27 20.01 -4.44 1.00
CA CYS A 27 18.91 -3.50 0.84
C CYS A 27 17.65 -3.98 1.55
N HIS A 28 17.28 -5.25 1.38
CA HIS A 28 16.13 -5.85 2.05
C HIS A 28 16.28 -5.81 3.57
N ALA A 29 17.40 -6.30 4.10
CA ALA A 29 17.64 -6.39 5.53
C ALA A 29 17.59 -5.00 6.21
N GLN A 30 18.23 -4.00 5.61
CA GLN A 30 18.29 -2.65 6.18
C GLN A 30 16.92 -1.94 6.15
N VAL A 31 16.18 -2.04 5.04
CA VAL A 31 14.85 -1.43 4.94
C VAL A 31 13.85 -2.13 5.87
N ALA A 32 13.92 -3.47 6.00
CA ALA A 32 13.07 -4.23 6.92
C ALA A 32 13.28 -3.80 8.38
N ASN A 33 14.54 -3.61 8.78
CA ASN A 33 14.89 -3.17 10.14
C ASN A 33 14.37 -1.76 10.48
N GLU A 34 14.36 -0.85 9.50
CA GLU A 34 14.02 0.55 9.74
C GLU A 34 12.52 0.84 9.61
N LEU A 35 11.84 0.23 8.67
CA LEU A 35 10.42 0.49 8.40
C LEU A 35 9.50 -0.58 8.98
N SER A 36 9.53 -1.76 8.40
CA SER A 36 8.81 -2.96 8.86
C SER A 36 9.30 -4.19 8.10
N GLU A 37 9.16 -5.37 8.69
CA GLU A 37 9.40 -6.62 7.96
C GLU A 37 8.54 -6.71 6.71
N HIS A 38 9.13 -7.11 5.58
CA HIS A 38 8.47 -7.20 4.30
C HIS A 38 9.16 -8.19 3.38
N ASP A 39 8.43 -8.71 2.41
CA ASP A 39 9.01 -9.40 1.27
C ASP A 39 9.31 -8.37 0.17
N LEU A 40 10.50 -8.46 -0.43
CA LEU A 40 10.96 -7.54 -1.47
C LEU A 40 11.27 -8.31 -2.75
N PHE A 41 10.55 -8.01 -3.83
CA PHE A 41 10.73 -8.64 -5.13
C PHE A 41 11.28 -7.62 -6.11
N TRP A 42 12.46 -7.90 -6.65
CA TRP A 42 13.15 -7.05 -7.60
C TRP A 42 12.77 -7.41 -9.04
N LYS A 43 12.39 -6.41 -9.80
CA LYS A 43 12.22 -6.52 -11.25
C LYS A 43 13.37 -5.77 -11.92
N GLY A 44 14.45 -6.50 -12.24
CA GLY A 44 15.66 -5.95 -12.83
C GLY A 44 16.86 -5.96 -11.88
N ASP A 45 18.01 -5.58 -12.43
CA ASP A 45 19.32 -5.70 -11.75
C ASP A 45 19.95 -4.35 -11.39
N ASN A 46 19.34 -3.24 -11.80
CA ASN A 46 19.86 -1.89 -11.52
C ASN A 46 19.48 -1.45 -10.10
N VAL A 47 20.04 -2.14 -9.10
CA VAL A 47 19.81 -1.85 -7.68
C VAL A 47 20.73 -0.71 -7.26
N ASP A 48 20.14 0.38 -6.77
CA ASP A 48 20.84 1.51 -6.15
C ASP A 48 19.93 2.02 -5.01
N THR A 49 19.94 1.28 -3.92
CA THR A 49 19.06 1.57 -2.78
C THR A 49 19.74 2.54 -1.84
N VAL A 50 19.04 3.62 -1.55
CA VAL A 50 19.46 4.64 -0.58
C VAL A 50 18.33 4.89 0.39
N LEU A 51 18.64 4.90 1.69
CA LEU A 51 17.72 5.26 2.76
C LEU A 51 18.30 6.38 3.62
N PHE A 52 17.49 7.42 3.78
CA PHE A 52 17.73 8.47 4.77
C PHE A 52 16.65 8.40 5.84
N LYS A 53 17.00 8.72 7.08
CA LYS A 53 16.07 8.71 8.22
C LYS A 53 16.32 9.89 9.13
N ALA A 54 15.23 10.47 9.59
CA ALA A 54 15.23 11.43 10.69
C ALA A 54 14.05 11.12 11.62
N ALA A 55 14.21 11.45 12.89
CA ALA A 55 13.15 11.39 13.88
C ALA A 55 12.93 12.79 14.45
N ILE A 56 11.65 13.12 14.67
CA ILE A 56 11.19 14.31 15.34
C ILE A 56 10.28 13.79 16.45
N GLN A 57 10.78 13.73 17.66
CA GLN A 57 10.07 13.12 18.81
C GLN A 57 9.36 11.79 18.48
N GLN A 58 8.05 11.82 18.14
CA GLN A 58 7.24 10.65 17.84
C GLN A 58 7.21 10.29 16.35
N LEU A 59 7.38 11.27 15.44
CA LEU A 59 7.36 11.04 14.00
C LEU A 59 8.72 10.58 13.48
N GLN A 60 8.71 9.66 12.53
CA GLN A 60 9.90 9.28 11.78
C GLN A 60 9.69 9.60 10.30
N ILE A 61 10.68 10.24 9.71
CA ILE A 61 10.67 10.65 8.30
C ILE A 61 11.77 9.89 7.58
N PHE A 62 11.41 9.25 6.48
CA PHE A 62 12.33 8.51 5.63
C PHE A 62 12.30 9.07 4.21
N MET A 63 13.42 9.06 3.54
CA MET A 63 13.47 9.09 2.08
C MET A 63 14.09 7.78 1.60
N LEU A 64 13.37 7.07 0.75
CA LEU A 64 13.76 5.77 0.23
C LEU A 64 13.70 5.75 -1.30
N LYS A 65 14.77 5.23 -1.89
CA LYS A 65 14.89 4.90 -3.30
C LYS A 65 15.44 3.50 -3.43
N TYR A 66 14.87 2.67 -4.29
CA TYR A 66 15.40 1.33 -4.59
C TYR A 66 16.30 1.28 -5.82
N GLY A 67 16.16 2.23 -6.75
CA GLY A 67 16.86 2.25 -8.05
C GLY A 67 16.14 1.39 -9.10
N ALA A 68 15.98 0.09 -8.84
CA ALA A 68 15.23 -0.82 -9.71
C ALA A 68 13.71 -0.77 -9.43
N GLU A 69 12.92 -1.32 -10.35
CA GLU A 69 11.50 -1.60 -10.09
C GLU A 69 11.38 -2.68 -9.02
N VAL A 70 10.52 -2.46 -8.03
CA VAL A 70 10.31 -3.39 -6.92
C VAL A 70 8.84 -3.59 -6.60
N ILE A 71 8.54 -4.78 -6.06
CA ILE A 71 7.27 -5.05 -5.37
C ILE A 71 7.61 -5.28 -3.91
N VAL A 72 7.01 -4.48 -3.04
CA VAL A 72 7.15 -4.58 -1.58
C VAL A 72 5.85 -5.14 -1.02
N ARG A 73 5.96 -6.19 -0.20
CA ARG A 73 4.83 -6.79 0.54
C ARG A 73 5.16 -6.76 2.02
N PRO A 74 4.82 -5.68 2.72
CA PRO A 74 5.03 -5.60 4.14
C PRO A 74 4.20 -6.65 4.88
N ARG A 75 4.74 -7.20 5.97
CA ARG A 75 3.90 -7.84 6.98
C ARG A 75 3.01 -6.78 7.61
N LEU A 76 1.84 -7.19 8.08
CA LEU A 76 0.94 -6.26 8.75
C LEU A 76 1.65 -5.60 9.93
N PHE A 77 1.56 -4.30 9.97
CA PHE A 77 2.11 -3.50 11.06
C PHE A 77 0.97 -2.87 11.87
N ASN A 78 1.12 -2.89 13.18
CA ASN A 78 0.17 -2.32 14.12
C ASN A 78 0.83 -1.14 14.85
N GLY A 79 0.00 -0.21 15.34
CA GLY A 79 0.46 0.91 16.16
C GLY A 79 0.97 2.12 15.40
N PHE A 80 1.04 2.08 14.07
CA PHE A 80 1.41 3.24 13.24
C PHE A 80 0.72 3.19 11.87
N ALA A 81 0.63 4.36 11.25
CA ALA A 81 0.29 4.52 9.84
C ALA A 81 1.52 5.02 9.06
N LEU A 82 1.57 4.73 7.77
CA LEU A 82 2.58 5.27 6.85
C LEU A 82 1.91 6.29 5.92
N VAL A 83 2.57 7.42 5.73
CA VAL A 83 2.18 8.41 4.71
C VAL A 83 3.25 8.41 3.64
N HIS A 84 2.90 7.91 2.46
CA HIS A 84 3.79 7.85 1.30
C HIS A 84 3.55 9.05 0.40
N MET A 85 4.59 9.79 0.09
CA MET A 85 4.60 10.89 -0.87
C MET A 85 5.63 10.60 -1.95
N THR A 86 5.19 10.54 -3.20
CA THR A 86 6.10 10.31 -4.33
C THR A 86 6.83 11.59 -4.69
N LEU A 87 8.14 11.60 -4.49
CA LEU A 87 9.02 12.74 -4.84
C LEU A 87 9.38 12.72 -6.31
N SER A 88 9.66 11.54 -6.86
CA SER A 88 9.88 11.33 -8.28
C SER A 88 9.40 9.95 -8.72
N GLY A 89 9.07 9.81 -10.01
CA GLY A 89 8.58 8.55 -10.55
C GLY A 89 7.13 8.27 -10.22
N ASN A 90 6.80 7.00 -10.03
CA ASN A 90 5.44 6.54 -9.76
C ASN A 90 5.45 5.31 -8.86
N ALA A 91 4.45 5.22 -8.00
CA ALA A 91 4.17 4.02 -7.23
C ALA A 91 2.68 3.70 -7.22
N GLU A 92 2.36 2.43 -7.05
CA GLU A 92 1.01 1.95 -6.85
C GLU A 92 0.92 1.28 -5.48
N ILE A 93 -0.18 1.49 -4.79
CA ILE A 93 -0.47 0.91 -3.48
C ILE A 93 -1.78 0.16 -3.58
N GLU A 94 -1.75 -1.09 -3.14
CA GLU A 94 -2.92 -1.93 -2.95
C GLU A 94 -3.02 -2.29 -1.47
N SER A 95 -4.08 -1.88 -0.80
CA SER A 95 -4.33 -2.16 0.61
C SER A 95 -5.78 -2.61 0.80
N ASP A 96 -5.98 -3.79 1.37
CA ASP A 96 -7.29 -4.37 1.70
C ASP A 96 -8.30 -4.36 0.53
N GLY A 97 -7.79 -4.59 -0.70
CA GLY A 97 -8.59 -4.62 -1.93
C GLY A 97 -8.78 -3.25 -2.59
N GLN A 98 -8.33 -2.17 -1.99
CA GLN A 98 -8.27 -0.85 -2.62
C GLN A 98 -6.92 -0.66 -3.31
N LYS A 99 -6.94 -0.12 -4.53
CA LYS A 99 -5.73 0.17 -5.30
C LYS A 99 -5.72 1.64 -5.70
N VAL A 100 -4.59 2.32 -5.43
CA VAL A 100 -4.36 3.70 -5.84
C VAL A 100 -3.01 3.85 -6.50
N CYS A 101 -2.93 4.74 -7.47
CA CYS A 101 -1.68 5.19 -8.08
C CYS A 101 -1.27 6.51 -7.42
N ILE A 102 0.00 6.59 -7.01
CA ILE A 102 0.59 7.78 -6.43
C ILE A 102 1.76 8.27 -7.29
N PRO A 103 1.46 8.94 -8.42
CA PRO A 103 2.50 9.57 -9.23
C PRO A 103 3.16 10.70 -8.45
N GLN A 104 4.21 11.27 -9.03
CA GLN A 104 4.94 12.41 -8.44
C GLN A 104 4.01 13.50 -7.90
N GLY A 105 4.26 13.94 -6.68
CA GLY A 105 3.48 14.95 -5.96
C GLY A 105 2.17 14.45 -5.34
N LYS A 106 1.86 13.14 -5.44
CA LYS A 106 0.70 12.56 -4.75
C LYS A 106 1.11 11.91 -3.44
N THR A 107 0.19 11.96 -2.49
CA THR A 107 0.38 11.44 -1.12
C THR A 107 -0.75 10.49 -0.77
N ALA A 108 -0.41 9.35 -0.18
CA ALA A 108 -1.37 8.38 0.35
C ALA A 108 -1.02 8.02 1.81
N LEU A 109 -2.05 7.95 2.65
CA LEU A 109 -1.96 7.40 3.99
C LEU A 109 -2.34 5.91 3.94
N ILE A 110 -1.58 5.07 4.63
CA ILE A 110 -1.68 3.62 4.62
C ILE A 110 -1.71 3.12 6.07
N ALA A 111 -2.80 2.45 6.44
CA ALA A 111 -2.97 1.75 7.73
C ALA A 111 -3.63 0.39 7.48
N PRO A 112 -2.92 -0.59 6.88
CA PRO A 112 -3.50 -1.84 6.42
C PRO A 112 -4.00 -2.68 7.59
N LYS A 113 -5.19 -3.28 7.42
CA LYS A 113 -5.81 -4.19 8.38
C LYS A 113 -5.61 -5.66 8.01
N ARG A 114 -5.39 -5.96 6.71
CA ARG A 114 -5.28 -7.34 6.18
C ARG A 114 -4.12 -7.52 5.23
N ASN A 115 -4.06 -6.73 4.17
CA ASN A 115 -3.08 -6.90 3.09
C ASN A 115 -2.51 -5.56 2.66
N LEU A 116 -1.21 -5.55 2.34
CA LEU A 116 -0.55 -4.39 1.74
C LEU A 116 0.41 -4.86 0.66
N ARG A 117 0.37 -4.19 -0.49
CA ARG A 117 1.31 -4.38 -1.59
C ARG A 117 1.63 -3.03 -2.22
N LEU A 118 2.91 -2.79 -2.44
CA LEU A 118 3.38 -1.57 -3.09
C LEU A 118 4.20 -1.96 -4.32
N TRP A 119 3.97 -1.27 -5.43
CA TRP A 119 4.80 -1.33 -6.64
C TRP A 119 5.47 0.01 -6.83
N TRP A 120 6.78 -0.01 -6.93
CA TRP A 120 7.55 1.18 -7.23
C TRP A 120 8.23 0.99 -8.57
N GLN A 121 8.02 1.92 -9.49
CA GLN A 121 8.72 1.93 -10.77
C GLN A 121 10.21 2.21 -10.56
N ALA A 122 11.03 1.80 -11.54
CA ALA A 122 12.47 2.07 -11.50
C ALA A 122 12.74 3.58 -11.35
N GLY A 123 13.67 3.94 -10.47
CA GLY A 123 14.02 5.32 -10.17
C GLY A 123 13.02 6.09 -9.30
N SER A 124 11.96 5.44 -8.83
CA SER A 124 11.00 6.11 -7.94
C SER A 124 11.63 6.42 -6.58
N GLU A 125 11.34 7.63 -6.08
CA GLU A 125 11.75 8.12 -4.77
C GLU A 125 10.52 8.46 -3.94
N GLN A 126 10.49 7.96 -2.70
CA GLN A 126 9.38 8.16 -1.77
C GLN A 126 9.85 8.88 -0.51
N LEU A 127 9.13 9.92 -0.13
CA LEU A 127 9.16 10.42 1.24
C LEU A 127 8.11 9.65 2.04
N ILE A 128 8.52 9.05 3.14
CA ILE A 128 7.66 8.21 3.97
C ILE A 128 7.64 8.80 5.37
N LEU A 129 6.44 9.14 5.86
CA LEU A 129 6.25 9.56 7.23
C LEU A 129 5.60 8.42 8.01
N LYS A 130 6.24 7.97 9.09
CA LYS A 130 5.71 6.98 10.04
C LYS A 130 5.08 7.72 11.21
N VAL A 131 3.76 7.58 11.34
CA VAL A 131 2.93 8.29 12.31
C VAL A 131 2.34 7.29 13.30
N PRO A 132 2.64 7.37 14.61
CA PRO A 132 2.02 6.51 15.61
C PRO A 132 0.50 6.67 15.62
N LEU A 133 -0.26 5.58 15.67
CA LEU A 133 -1.73 5.64 15.79
C LEU A 133 -2.16 6.30 17.09
N ALA A 134 -1.39 6.14 18.17
CA ALA A 134 -1.63 6.81 19.45
C ALA A 134 -1.71 8.34 19.30
N LEU A 135 -0.97 8.92 18.36
CA LEU A 135 -1.03 10.37 18.10
C LEU A 135 -2.39 10.77 17.49
N PHE A 136 -2.97 9.93 16.63
CA PHE A 136 -4.32 10.13 16.11
C PHE A 136 -5.39 9.97 17.19
N GLU A 137 -5.23 8.96 18.05
CA GLU A 137 -6.12 8.70 19.17
C GLU A 137 -6.12 9.86 20.17
N GLU A 138 -4.94 10.36 20.54
CA GLU A 138 -4.78 11.52 21.44
C GLU A 138 -5.49 12.77 20.91
N LEU A 139 -5.47 12.98 19.58
CA LEU A 139 -6.08 14.15 18.95
C LEU A 139 -7.61 14.00 18.77
N SER A 140 -8.13 12.79 18.71
CA SER A 140 -9.56 12.54 18.53
C SER A 140 -10.35 12.63 19.82
N THR A 141 -9.74 12.38 20.98
CA THR A 141 -10.42 12.44 22.30
C THR A 141 -10.84 13.85 22.71
N VAL A 142 -10.40 14.89 21.99
CA VAL A 142 -10.79 16.30 22.24
C VAL A 142 -12.24 16.60 21.87
N GLY A 143 -13.03 15.64 21.35
CA GLY A 143 -14.42 15.90 20.95
C GLY A 143 -15.42 14.76 21.02
N GLN A 144 -15.01 13.51 20.98
CA GLN A 144 -15.91 12.35 21.08
C GLN A 144 -15.16 11.08 21.54
N PRO A 145 -15.71 10.29 22.46
CA PRO A 145 -15.13 9.00 22.84
C PRO A 145 -15.41 7.96 21.74
N GLY A 146 -14.43 7.70 20.90
CA GLY A 146 -14.47 6.66 19.88
C GLY A 146 -13.08 6.49 19.29
N ALA A 147 -12.63 5.26 19.12
CA ALA A 147 -11.37 4.98 18.42
C ALA A 147 -11.41 5.55 17.01
N VAL A 148 -10.36 6.28 16.62
CA VAL A 148 -10.23 6.78 15.23
C VAL A 148 -10.10 5.58 14.30
N ASP A 149 -11.11 5.36 13.46
CA ASP A 149 -11.02 4.36 12.39
C ASP A 149 -10.24 4.95 11.22
N VAL A 150 -8.91 4.76 11.25
CA VAL A 150 -8.05 5.14 10.13
C VAL A 150 -8.29 4.15 9.00
N PRO A 151 -8.68 4.61 7.79
CA PRO A 151 -8.90 3.72 6.66
C PRO A 151 -7.61 3.03 6.25
N SER A 152 -7.72 1.80 5.73
CA SER A 152 -6.56 1.02 5.29
C SER A 152 -5.75 1.70 4.17
N LEU A 153 -6.41 2.54 3.37
CA LEU A 153 -5.80 3.33 2.31
C LEU A 153 -6.62 4.62 2.09
N PHE A 154 -5.94 5.74 2.09
CA PHE A 154 -6.53 7.05 1.85
C PHE A 154 -5.63 7.89 0.95
N LEU A 155 -6.13 8.28 -0.22
CA LEU A 155 -5.43 9.21 -1.11
C LEU A 155 -5.73 10.66 -0.70
N LEU A 156 -4.70 11.43 -0.41
CA LEU A 156 -4.85 12.83 -0.03
C LEU A 156 -5.47 13.62 -1.20
N PRO A 157 -6.56 14.37 -0.97
CA PRO A 157 -7.19 15.20 -2.00
C PRO A 157 -6.20 16.20 -2.60
N GLN A 158 -6.31 16.46 -3.89
CA GLN A 158 -5.40 17.37 -4.58
C GLN A 158 -5.44 18.81 -4.01
N GLN A 159 -6.58 19.22 -3.50
CA GLN A 159 -6.75 20.52 -2.85
C GLN A 159 -5.98 20.63 -1.52
N ALA A 160 -5.76 19.52 -0.86
CA ALA A 160 -5.03 19.42 0.41
C ALA A 160 -3.50 19.37 0.22
N ALA A 161 -3.02 19.00 -0.97
CA ALA A 161 -1.59 18.79 -1.23
C ALA A 161 -0.71 20.01 -0.91
N PRO A 162 -1.06 21.26 -1.28
CA PRO A 162 -0.21 22.42 -0.96
C PRO A 162 -0.06 22.66 0.55
N HIS A 163 -1.11 22.39 1.33
CA HIS A 163 -1.07 22.51 2.78
C HIS A 163 -0.22 21.42 3.42
N TRP A 164 -0.33 20.20 2.87
CA TRP A 164 0.50 19.08 3.28
C TRP A 164 1.98 19.34 3.01
N ASP A 165 2.32 19.85 1.81
CA ASP A 165 3.70 20.20 1.44
C ASP A 165 4.28 21.25 2.40
N LEU A 166 3.49 22.25 2.79
CA LEU A 166 3.91 23.26 3.76
C LEU A 166 4.21 22.65 5.14
N LEU A 167 3.36 21.74 5.62
CA LEU A 167 3.57 21.05 6.89
C LEU A 167 4.83 20.16 6.85
N ILE A 168 5.01 19.39 5.79
CA ILE A 168 6.21 18.58 5.60
C ILE A 168 7.46 19.44 5.51
N GLN A 169 7.41 20.55 4.76
CA GLN A 169 8.54 21.49 4.67
C GLN A 169 8.89 22.07 6.05
N SER A 170 7.89 22.35 6.87
CA SER A 170 8.09 22.85 8.24
C SER A 170 8.77 21.79 9.13
N LEU A 171 8.31 20.54 9.07
CA LEU A 171 8.94 19.42 9.77
C LEU A 171 10.40 19.22 9.33
N LEU A 172 10.68 19.29 8.02
CA LEU A 172 12.04 19.16 7.50
C LEU A 172 12.96 20.30 7.97
N ARG A 173 12.42 21.53 8.08
CA ARG A 173 13.18 22.68 8.61
C ARG A 173 13.50 22.51 10.09
N VAL A 174 12.58 21.95 10.87
CA VAL A 174 12.83 21.63 12.30
C VAL A 174 14.04 20.70 12.47
N LEU A 175 14.25 19.76 11.54
CA LEU A 175 15.44 18.88 11.55
C LEU A 175 16.77 19.60 11.38
N ALA A 176 16.77 20.80 10.81
CA ALA A 176 17.97 21.61 10.58
C ALA A 176 18.35 22.48 11.78
N LEU A 177 17.48 22.60 12.79
CA LEU A 177 17.74 23.45 13.95
C LEU A 177 18.85 22.85 14.83
N PRO A 178 19.82 23.66 15.26
CA PRO A 178 20.87 23.20 16.15
C PRO A 178 20.34 23.01 17.58
N GLY A 179 20.66 21.88 18.19
CA GLY A 179 20.55 21.59 19.62
C GLY A 179 19.14 21.69 20.23
N GLN A 180 18.64 20.61 20.77
CA GLN A 180 17.36 20.60 21.48
C GLN A 180 17.56 21.06 22.94
N GLY A 181 17.33 22.35 23.21
CA GLY A 181 17.14 22.84 24.58
C GLY A 181 15.79 22.39 25.16
N ALA A 182 15.70 22.33 26.50
CA ALA A 182 14.51 21.81 27.22
C ALA A 182 13.18 22.54 26.87
N GLY A 183 13.20 23.76 26.33
CA GLY A 183 12.00 24.49 25.89
C GLY A 183 11.59 24.23 24.43
N GLN A 184 12.45 23.59 23.64
CA GLN A 184 12.16 23.36 22.22
C GLN A 184 11.28 22.13 21.98
N GLY A 185 11.23 21.18 22.92
CA GLY A 185 10.46 19.94 22.77
C GLY A 185 8.95 20.16 22.64
N GLU A 186 8.42 21.19 23.30
CA GLU A 186 6.98 21.42 23.32
C GLU A 186 6.44 22.04 22.03
N TRP A 187 7.11 23.04 21.48
CA TRP A 187 6.68 23.58 20.22
C TRP A 187 6.94 22.64 19.02
N ILE A 188 7.97 21.82 19.05
CA ILE A 188 8.17 20.76 18.06
C ILE A 188 6.99 19.79 18.07
N ARG A 189 6.49 19.43 19.26
CA ARG A 189 5.28 18.60 19.42
C ARG A 189 4.07 19.21 18.76
N HIS A 190 3.94 20.55 18.72
CA HIS A 190 2.86 21.21 18.00
C HIS A 190 2.91 20.96 16.49
N PHE A 191 4.09 20.90 15.88
CA PHE A 191 4.22 20.58 14.46
C PHE A 191 3.82 19.13 14.16
N GLU A 192 4.21 18.19 15.01
CA GLU A 192 3.79 16.79 14.89
C GLU A 192 2.26 16.68 15.01
N ARG A 193 1.70 17.31 16.02
CA ARG A 193 0.26 17.33 16.24
C ARG A 193 -0.48 18.02 15.07
N SER A 194 0.06 19.09 14.54
CA SER A 194 -0.52 19.79 13.39
C SER A 194 -0.55 18.91 12.14
N ALA A 195 0.52 18.15 11.88
CA ALA A 195 0.55 17.21 10.75
C ALA A 195 -0.47 16.07 10.93
N ALA A 196 -0.56 15.49 12.12
CA ALA A 196 -1.53 14.44 12.41
C ALA A 196 -2.97 14.98 12.41
N GLN A 197 -3.20 16.16 12.98
CA GLN A 197 -4.52 16.83 12.97
C GLN A 197 -4.99 17.14 11.56
N PHE A 198 -4.06 17.61 10.70
CA PHE A 198 -4.37 17.83 9.30
C PHE A 198 -4.82 16.55 8.61
N LEU A 199 -4.09 15.44 8.79
CA LEU A 199 -4.48 14.15 8.22
C LEU A 199 -5.86 13.72 8.73
N LEU A 200 -6.12 13.83 10.03
CA LEU A 200 -7.43 13.52 10.62
C LEU A 200 -8.55 14.38 10.02
N SER A 201 -8.31 15.68 9.83
CA SER A 201 -9.32 16.57 9.23
C SER A 201 -9.68 16.15 7.80
N GLN A 202 -8.70 15.63 7.03
CA GLN A 202 -8.96 15.13 5.68
C GLN A 202 -9.77 13.83 5.70
N LEU A 203 -9.51 12.94 6.68
CA LEU A 203 -10.26 11.71 6.86
C LEU A 203 -11.71 11.98 7.24
N THR A 204 -11.96 12.91 8.15
CA THR A 204 -13.33 13.27 8.60
C THR A 204 -14.12 14.05 7.56
N SER A 205 -13.44 14.88 6.73
CA SER A 205 -14.09 15.65 5.67
C SER A 205 -14.60 14.78 4.52
N THR A 206 -14.09 13.55 4.37
CA THR A 206 -14.54 12.57 3.37
C THR A 206 -15.61 11.62 3.90
N MET A 207 -15.91 11.64 5.22
CA MET A 207 -17.08 10.93 5.78
C MET A 207 -18.32 11.78 5.52
N PRO A 208 -19.41 11.21 4.93
CA PRO A 208 -20.66 11.94 4.78
C PRO A 208 -21.21 12.27 6.16
N SER A 209 -21.17 13.57 6.51
CA SER A 209 -21.90 14.09 7.69
C SER A 209 -23.38 13.75 7.53
N ALA A 210 -24.00 13.22 8.56
CA ALA A 210 -25.44 12.91 8.55
C ALA A 210 -26.22 14.16 8.08
N PRO A 211 -27.14 14.05 7.12
CA PRO A 211 -27.77 15.21 6.51
C PRO A 211 -28.74 15.87 7.48
N ALA A 212 -28.47 17.15 7.80
CA ALA A 212 -29.53 18.05 8.19
C ALA A 212 -30.45 18.26 6.97
N CYS A 213 -31.76 18.01 7.15
CA CYS A 213 -32.78 18.08 6.12
C CYS A 213 -32.76 19.36 5.30
N SER A 214 -32.42 19.26 4.04
CA SER A 214 -32.99 20.01 2.90
C SER A 214 -32.06 19.89 1.68
N ASP A 215 -32.28 18.86 0.86
CA ASP A 215 -31.94 18.85 -0.57
C ASP A 215 -32.19 17.44 -1.16
N ALA A 216 -33.44 17.02 -1.13
CA ALA A 216 -33.87 15.66 -1.50
C ALA A 216 -33.80 15.33 -3.01
N GLN A 217 -33.32 16.22 -3.86
CA GLN A 217 -33.32 16.01 -5.31
C GLN A 217 -31.94 15.93 -5.97
N ARG A 218 -30.85 16.36 -5.30
CA ARG A 218 -29.48 16.16 -5.80
C ARG A 218 -28.80 14.90 -5.25
N ALA A 219 -29.31 14.37 -4.14
CA ALA A 219 -28.78 13.18 -3.47
C ALA A 219 -29.13 11.84 -4.16
N ALA A 220 -30.17 11.81 -4.98
CA ALA A 220 -30.61 10.56 -5.62
C ALA A 220 -29.65 10.06 -6.72
N GLY A 221 -28.93 10.92 -7.41
CA GLY A 221 -27.93 10.53 -8.43
C GLY A 221 -26.60 10.05 -7.85
N GLN A 222 -26.14 10.66 -6.76
CA GLN A 222 -24.84 10.31 -6.14
C GLN A 222 -24.94 9.13 -5.20
N ALA A 223 -26.08 8.93 -4.54
CA ALA A 223 -26.33 7.75 -3.70
C ALA A 223 -26.46 6.46 -4.53
N ALA A 224 -26.98 6.54 -5.74
CA ALA A 224 -27.07 5.40 -6.65
C ALA A 224 -25.67 4.93 -7.10
N ASP A 225 -24.73 5.84 -7.37
CA ASP A 225 -23.35 5.50 -7.77
C ASP A 225 -22.54 4.94 -6.59
N SER A 226 -22.72 5.44 -5.37
CA SER A 226 -22.05 4.91 -4.17
C SER A 226 -22.58 3.53 -3.77
N LEU A 227 -23.87 3.28 -3.88
CA LEU A 227 -24.49 1.96 -3.63
C LEU A 227 -24.10 0.94 -4.71
N VAL A 228 -23.94 1.37 -5.95
CA VAL A 228 -23.47 0.52 -7.05
C VAL A 228 -21.98 0.17 -6.85
N GLY A 229 -21.16 1.11 -6.37
CA GLY A 229 -19.75 0.87 -6.04
C GLY A 229 -19.57 -0.09 -4.87
N ALA A 230 -20.29 0.08 -3.78
CA ALA A 230 -20.25 -0.80 -2.61
C ALA A 230 -20.74 -2.22 -2.95
N GLY A 231 -21.79 -2.34 -3.75
CA GLY A 231 -22.27 -3.64 -4.22
C GLY A 231 -21.28 -4.37 -5.14
N LYS A 232 -20.48 -3.63 -5.94
CA LYS A 232 -19.41 -4.22 -6.78
C LYS A 232 -18.27 -4.76 -5.93
N LEU A 233 -17.78 -3.99 -4.95
CA LEU A 233 -16.71 -4.41 -4.04
C LEU A 233 -17.10 -5.65 -3.22
N GLN A 234 -18.32 -5.68 -2.71
CA GLN A 234 -18.85 -6.83 -1.97
C GLN A 234 -18.90 -8.11 -2.82
N ARG A 235 -19.29 -7.99 -4.10
CA ARG A 235 -19.32 -9.12 -5.04
C ARG A 235 -17.92 -9.66 -5.35
N MET A 236 -16.93 -8.78 -5.47
CA MET A 236 -15.56 -9.19 -5.73
C MET A 236 -14.92 -9.85 -4.50
N ASP A 237 -15.21 -9.37 -3.29
CA ASP A 237 -14.79 -10.00 -2.05
C ASP A 237 -15.44 -11.40 -1.85
N MET A 238 -16.71 -11.55 -2.23
CA MET A 238 -17.39 -12.86 -2.26
C MET A 238 -16.72 -13.81 -3.26
N LEU A 239 -16.37 -13.33 -4.46
CA LEU A 239 -15.67 -14.09 -5.47
C LEU A 239 -14.30 -14.57 -4.99
N GLU A 240 -13.49 -13.68 -4.42
CA GLU A 240 -12.17 -14.06 -3.89
C GLU A 240 -12.27 -15.08 -2.76
N ARG A 241 -13.19 -14.89 -1.82
CA ARG A 241 -13.44 -15.87 -0.75
C ARG A 241 -13.88 -17.22 -1.31
N TYR A 242 -14.72 -17.23 -2.32
CA TYR A 242 -15.15 -18.46 -3.00
C TYR A 242 -13.96 -19.17 -3.66
N ILE A 243 -13.10 -18.44 -4.40
CA ILE A 243 -11.90 -19.00 -5.02
C ILE A 243 -10.96 -19.57 -3.96
N ARG A 244 -10.68 -18.80 -2.88
CA ARG A 244 -9.78 -19.22 -1.80
C ARG A 244 -10.27 -20.45 -1.05
N SER A 245 -11.58 -20.63 -0.91
CA SER A 245 -12.16 -21.82 -0.29
C SER A 245 -12.10 -23.06 -1.18
N ARG A 246 -11.78 -22.93 -2.48
CA ARG A 246 -11.81 -24.01 -3.48
C ARG A 246 -10.59 -24.02 -4.40
N LEU A 247 -9.42 -23.67 -3.89
CA LEU A 247 -8.18 -23.55 -4.66
C LEU A 247 -7.82 -24.81 -5.44
N CYS A 248 -8.05 -26.00 -4.86
CA CYS A 248 -7.72 -27.29 -5.44
C CYS A 248 -8.85 -27.89 -6.30
N ALA A 249 -10.06 -27.26 -6.31
CA ALA A 249 -11.19 -27.77 -7.09
C ALA A 249 -11.18 -27.25 -8.53
N PRO A 250 -11.69 -28.01 -9.51
CA PRO A 250 -11.94 -27.49 -10.84
C PRO A 250 -13.02 -26.41 -10.76
N LEU A 251 -12.73 -25.22 -11.26
CA LEU A 251 -13.66 -24.10 -11.30
C LEU A 251 -13.80 -23.59 -12.74
N ALA A 252 -15.03 -23.49 -13.20
CA ALA A 252 -15.38 -22.91 -14.50
C ALA A 252 -15.74 -21.42 -14.35
N LEU A 253 -15.78 -20.70 -15.47
CA LEU A 253 -16.18 -19.29 -15.49
C LEU A 253 -17.61 -19.09 -14.93
N ALA A 254 -18.51 -20.02 -15.22
CA ALA A 254 -19.88 -20.02 -14.69
C ALA A 254 -19.95 -20.12 -13.17
N ASP A 255 -19.05 -20.91 -12.54
CA ASP A 255 -18.98 -21.04 -11.08
C ASP A 255 -18.53 -19.71 -10.43
N LEU A 256 -17.57 -19.04 -11.05
CA LEU A 256 -17.10 -17.73 -10.61
C LEU A 256 -18.18 -16.65 -10.75
N ALA A 257 -18.93 -16.68 -11.86
CA ALA A 257 -20.04 -15.77 -12.10
C ALA A 257 -21.17 -15.99 -11.08
N GLY A 258 -21.51 -17.25 -10.81
CA GLY A 258 -22.49 -17.62 -9.78
C GLY A 258 -22.07 -17.16 -8.39
N ALA A 259 -20.80 -17.33 -8.02
CA ALA A 259 -20.26 -16.90 -6.73
C ALA A 259 -20.29 -15.37 -6.54
N ALA A 260 -20.11 -14.61 -7.62
CA ALA A 260 -20.22 -13.16 -7.61
C ALA A 260 -21.67 -12.65 -7.74
N GLY A 261 -22.63 -13.54 -8.02
CA GLY A 261 -24.04 -13.18 -8.25
C GLY A 261 -24.26 -12.31 -9.50
N VAL A 262 -23.48 -12.56 -10.57
CA VAL A 262 -23.54 -11.81 -11.84
C VAL A 262 -23.44 -12.73 -13.04
N SER A 263 -23.75 -12.22 -14.25
CA SER A 263 -23.50 -12.94 -15.49
C SER A 263 -22.00 -13.01 -15.80
N GLU A 264 -21.56 -13.98 -16.61
CA GLU A 264 -20.15 -14.12 -17.03
C GLU A 264 -19.62 -12.84 -17.73
N ARG A 265 -20.45 -12.19 -18.54
CA ARG A 265 -20.12 -10.92 -19.20
C ARG A 265 -19.90 -9.81 -18.17
N ALA A 266 -20.77 -9.71 -17.17
CA ALA A 266 -20.64 -8.72 -16.10
C ALA A 266 -19.42 -9.03 -15.20
N LEU A 267 -19.14 -10.32 -14.94
CA LEU A 267 -17.95 -10.74 -14.21
C LEU A 267 -16.66 -10.33 -14.94
N ASN A 268 -16.60 -10.55 -16.27
CA ASN A 268 -15.45 -10.11 -17.07
C ASN A 268 -15.23 -8.60 -16.95
N ALA A 269 -16.28 -7.80 -17.10
CA ALA A 269 -16.19 -6.35 -16.95
C ALA A 269 -15.73 -5.93 -15.55
N LEU A 270 -16.26 -6.56 -14.50
CA LEU A 270 -15.88 -6.30 -13.11
C LEU A 270 -14.42 -6.67 -12.82
N CYS A 271 -13.97 -7.86 -13.29
CA CYS A 271 -12.58 -8.30 -13.09
C CYS A 271 -11.59 -7.39 -13.83
N HIS A 272 -11.89 -7.00 -15.08
CA HIS A 272 -11.05 -6.05 -15.79
C HIS A 272 -11.02 -4.68 -15.11
N GLN A 273 -12.16 -4.19 -14.64
CA GLN A 273 -12.23 -2.91 -13.94
C GLN A 273 -11.48 -2.92 -12.62
N GLN A 274 -11.59 -4.02 -11.83
CA GLN A 274 -11.06 -4.12 -10.48
C GLN A 274 -9.61 -4.61 -10.43
N TYR A 275 -9.26 -5.58 -11.29
CA TYR A 275 -7.97 -6.28 -11.26
C TYR A 275 -7.14 -6.14 -12.54
N GLY A 276 -7.70 -5.55 -13.59
CA GLY A 276 -7.03 -5.44 -14.89
C GLY A 276 -6.85 -6.76 -15.64
N VAL A 277 -7.49 -7.85 -15.17
CA VAL A 277 -7.33 -9.20 -15.74
C VAL A 277 -8.68 -9.89 -15.94
N ALA A 278 -8.71 -10.92 -16.78
CA ALA A 278 -9.90 -11.76 -16.94
C ALA A 278 -10.17 -12.63 -15.68
N PRO A 279 -11.42 -13.08 -15.44
CA PRO A 279 -11.76 -13.89 -14.25
C PRO A 279 -10.94 -15.18 -14.10
N MET A 280 -10.64 -15.87 -15.19
CA MET A 280 -9.83 -17.09 -15.17
C MET A 280 -8.35 -16.78 -14.89
N ASP A 281 -7.87 -15.60 -15.27
CA ASP A 281 -6.53 -15.13 -14.93
C ASP A 281 -6.46 -14.74 -13.44
N LEU A 282 -7.52 -14.15 -12.90
CA LEU A 282 -7.64 -13.90 -11.46
C LEU A 282 -7.57 -15.21 -10.66
N LEU A 283 -8.34 -16.23 -11.07
CA LEU A 283 -8.29 -17.57 -10.47
C LEU A 283 -6.86 -18.15 -10.52
N ARG A 284 -6.22 -18.09 -11.70
CA ARG A 284 -4.83 -18.54 -11.88
C ARG A 284 -3.88 -17.80 -10.95
N ASN A 285 -4.01 -16.51 -10.85
CA ASN A 285 -3.15 -15.69 -10.01
C ASN A 285 -3.29 -16.04 -8.53
N ILE A 286 -4.50 -16.20 -8.02
CA ILE A 286 -4.75 -16.60 -6.63
C ILE A 286 -4.19 -18.01 -6.35
N ARG A 287 -4.30 -18.94 -7.31
CA ARG A 287 -3.68 -20.27 -7.19
C ARG A 287 -2.16 -20.22 -7.16
N LEU A 288 -1.54 -19.38 -8.01
CA LEU A 288 -0.08 -19.19 -7.99
C LEU A 288 0.40 -18.62 -6.65
N ASP A 289 -0.34 -17.68 -6.06
CA ASP A 289 -0.03 -17.14 -4.73
C ASP A 289 -0.07 -18.25 -3.67
N ALA A 290 -1.10 -19.11 -3.70
CA ALA A 290 -1.25 -20.21 -2.76
C ALA A 290 -0.16 -21.30 -2.95
N VAL A 291 0.22 -21.62 -4.19
CA VAL A 291 1.37 -22.51 -4.47
C VAL A 291 2.65 -21.91 -3.88
N ARG A 292 2.89 -20.63 -4.08
CA ARG A 292 4.08 -19.98 -3.53
C ARG A 292 4.12 -20.03 -2.02
N GLU A 293 3.03 -19.71 -1.36
CA GLU A 293 2.89 -19.81 0.10
C GLU A 293 3.19 -21.23 0.59
N ARG A 294 2.67 -22.24 -0.09
CA ARG A 294 2.94 -23.65 0.22
C ARG A 294 4.42 -24.01 0.09
N LEU A 295 5.08 -23.58 -0.99
CA LEU A 295 6.51 -23.83 -1.23
C LEU A 295 7.41 -23.11 -0.21
N LEU A 296 7.01 -21.94 0.29
CA LEU A 296 7.74 -21.21 1.32
C LEU A 296 7.54 -21.80 2.73
N THR A 297 6.32 -22.26 3.04
CA THR A 297 5.99 -22.75 4.39
C THR A 297 6.30 -24.21 4.60
N GLN A 298 6.46 -25.01 3.54
CA GLN A 298 6.72 -26.44 3.60
C GLN A 298 7.99 -26.81 2.82
N PRO A 299 9.17 -26.84 3.47
CA PRO A 299 10.47 -27.11 2.81
C PRO A 299 10.56 -28.44 2.06
N GLY A 300 9.71 -29.42 2.41
CA GLY A 300 9.62 -30.72 1.76
C GLY A 300 8.63 -30.80 0.59
N ALA A 301 7.88 -29.74 0.30
CA ALA A 301 6.86 -29.77 -0.74
C ALA A 301 7.48 -30.01 -2.14
N ASN A 302 6.92 -30.97 -2.87
CA ASN A 302 7.30 -31.20 -4.25
C ASN A 302 6.61 -30.19 -5.17
N VAL A 303 7.38 -29.48 -5.98
CA VAL A 303 6.86 -28.46 -6.90
C VAL A 303 5.80 -29.03 -7.86
N THR A 304 6.05 -30.22 -8.39
CA THR A 304 5.15 -30.91 -9.34
C THR A 304 3.83 -31.28 -8.69
N ASP A 305 3.89 -31.92 -7.53
CA ASP A 305 2.70 -32.36 -6.79
C ASP A 305 1.89 -31.17 -6.32
N THR A 306 2.55 -30.12 -5.82
CA THR A 306 1.91 -28.87 -5.43
C THR A 306 1.21 -28.20 -6.62
N ALA A 307 1.85 -28.14 -7.79
CA ALA A 307 1.23 -27.55 -8.98
C ALA A 307 -0.05 -28.33 -9.38
N PHE A 308 -0.01 -29.66 -9.38
CA PHE A 308 -1.19 -30.49 -9.69
C PHE A 308 -2.29 -30.33 -8.64
N GLU A 309 -1.96 -30.31 -7.35
CA GLU A 309 -2.90 -30.10 -6.26
C GLU A 309 -3.70 -28.79 -6.45
N PHE A 310 -3.02 -27.73 -6.87
CA PHE A 310 -3.66 -26.44 -7.12
C PHE A 310 -4.25 -26.28 -8.55
N GLY A 311 -4.37 -27.39 -9.29
CA GLY A 311 -5.11 -27.45 -10.56
C GLY A 311 -4.33 -26.98 -11.79
N PHE A 312 -2.99 -27.01 -11.76
CA PHE A 312 -2.15 -26.74 -12.93
C PHE A 312 -1.84 -28.03 -13.67
N GLY A 313 -2.61 -28.35 -14.72
CA GLY A 313 -2.45 -29.57 -15.50
C GLY A 313 -1.20 -29.65 -16.39
N HIS A 314 -0.50 -28.52 -16.62
CA HIS A 314 0.68 -28.42 -17.50
C HIS A 314 1.83 -27.69 -16.81
N LEU A 315 2.86 -28.42 -16.39
CA LEU A 315 4.00 -27.89 -15.64
C LEU A 315 4.80 -26.82 -16.38
N GLY A 316 4.94 -26.93 -17.70
CA GLY A 316 5.63 -25.93 -18.50
C GLY A 316 4.89 -24.56 -18.48
N ARG A 317 3.56 -24.57 -18.64
CA ARG A 317 2.75 -23.35 -18.55
C ARG A 317 2.72 -22.82 -17.12
N PHE A 318 2.63 -23.68 -16.12
CA PHE A 318 2.70 -23.32 -14.72
C PHE A 318 4.01 -22.59 -14.41
N SER A 319 5.15 -23.14 -14.80
CA SER A 319 6.47 -22.51 -14.58
C SER A 319 6.61 -21.16 -15.28
N ALA A 320 6.04 -21.02 -16.50
CA ALA A 320 6.01 -19.77 -17.22
C ALA A 320 5.16 -18.71 -16.49
N TYR A 321 3.93 -19.04 -16.09
CA TYR A 321 3.05 -18.15 -15.32
C TYR A 321 3.62 -17.80 -13.95
N TYR A 322 4.28 -18.75 -13.29
CA TYR A 322 4.93 -18.53 -12.01
C TYR A 322 6.08 -17.54 -12.14
N ARG A 323 6.94 -17.72 -13.15
CA ARG A 323 8.06 -16.81 -13.44
C ARG A 323 7.57 -15.42 -13.86
N GLU A 324 6.53 -15.34 -14.67
CA GLU A 324 5.91 -14.07 -15.08
C GLU A 324 5.39 -13.31 -13.85
N ARG A 325 4.77 -14.01 -12.90
CA ARG A 325 4.16 -13.39 -11.72
C ARG A 325 5.18 -13.03 -10.63
N PHE A 326 6.18 -13.88 -10.39
CA PHE A 326 7.09 -13.77 -9.24
C PHE A 326 8.54 -13.44 -9.61
N GLY A 327 8.90 -13.44 -10.89
CA GLY A 327 10.26 -13.18 -11.35
C GLY A 327 11.24 -14.33 -11.15
N GLU A 328 10.80 -15.46 -10.56
CA GLU A 328 11.61 -16.63 -10.23
C GLU A 328 10.90 -17.94 -10.61
N LEU A 329 11.66 -19.02 -10.71
CA LEU A 329 11.08 -20.34 -10.94
C LEU A 329 10.55 -20.96 -9.62
N PRO A 330 9.52 -21.82 -9.66
CA PRO A 330 9.01 -22.51 -8.47
C PRO A 330 10.06 -23.29 -7.69
N SER A 331 11.05 -23.85 -8.39
CA SER A 331 12.18 -24.57 -7.79
C SER A 331 13.12 -23.63 -7.01
N GLN A 332 13.23 -22.38 -7.42
CA GLN A 332 14.04 -21.35 -6.74
C GLN A 332 13.38 -20.91 -5.44
N THR A 333 12.06 -20.72 -5.45
CA THR A 333 11.28 -20.41 -4.24
C THR A 333 11.47 -21.49 -3.17
N ARG A 334 11.44 -22.76 -3.55
CA ARG A 334 11.71 -23.89 -2.63
C ARG A 334 13.13 -23.90 -2.06
N GLY A 335 14.11 -23.41 -2.83
CA GLY A 335 15.52 -23.36 -2.42
C GLY A 335 15.82 -22.32 -1.34
N VAL A 336 14.98 -21.29 -1.21
CA VAL A 336 15.12 -20.21 -0.21
C VAL A 336 14.60 -20.62 1.18
N ALA A 337 13.77 -21.67 1.26
CA ALA A 337 13.18 -22.19 2.51
C ALA A 337 14.10 -23.22 3.24
N ARG A 338 15.39 -23.31 2.87
CA ARG A 338 16.40 -24.17 3.51
C ARG A 338 17.31 -23.38 4.44
#